data_f91160c0f18ff2b2400440d952b77070
#
_entry.id   f91160c0f18ff2b2400440d952b77070
#
_cell.length_a   1.000
_cell.length_b   1.000
_cell.length_c   1.000
_cell.angle_alpha   90.00
_cell.angle_beta   90.00
_cell.angle_gamma   90.00
#
_symmetry.space_group_name_H-M   'P 1'
#
loop_
_entity.id
_entity.type
_entity.pdbx_description
1 polymer ?
#
loop_
_entity_poly.entity_id
_entity_poly.type
_entity_poly.pdbx_seq_one_letter_code
_entity_poly.pdbx_strand_id
1 'polypeptide(L)'
;MKKRETIIKTKRMLIAPMSDEEIEALIEKTDGEELRIAYGEMLSGCKADPENRIWYAPWKMTLRNNGTYLGDLGFKGPAREGAVEIGYGVLPEYEGKGYTTEAVKAMTQWAFSNSGVVFVEAETEPDNKASQRVLAKCGFVPDGEGEEGPRFVLESPLTSWMTVYMLFGLSIGMALGTSAGSVGTGMSLGLCIGLCIGAALDSSVKKERHKQRELRKKAREKA
;
A
#
# COMPACT_ATOMS: atom_id res chain seq x y z
N MET A 1 -24.28 9.67 -9.40
CA MET A 1 -23.77 8.31 -9.12
C MET A 1 -23.29 8.27 -7.67
N LYS A 2 -23.85 7.42 -6.78
CA LYS A 2 -23.29 7.21 -5.44
C LYS A 2 -21.87 6.63 -5.62
N LYS A 3 -20.82 7.38 -5.22
CA LYS A 3 -19.47 6.85 -5.11
C LYS A 3 -19.53 5.64 -4.16
N ARG A 4 -19.20 4.44 -4.63
CA ARG A 4 -19.14 3.26 -3.75
C ARG A 4 -18.17 3.58 -2.62
N GLU A 5 -18.64 3.53 -1.40
CA GLU A 5 -17.76 3.67 -0.24
C GLU A 5 -16.68 2.58 -0.32
N THR A 6 -15.42 3.00 -0.30
CA THR A 6 -14.30 2.07 -0.33
C THR A 6 -14.17 1.46 1.07
N ILE A 7 -14.56 0.19 1.21
CA ILE A 7 -14.43 -0.56 2.47
C ILE A 7 -13.49 -1.71 2.26
N ILE A 8 -12.43 -1.75 3.05
CA ILE A 8 -11.47 -2.86 3.09
C ILE A 8 -11.95 -3.86 4.14
N LYS A 9 -12.19 -5.10 3.70
CA LYS A 9 -12.62 -6.19 4.59
C LYS A 9 -11.44 -7.10 4.88
N THR A 10 -11.12 -7.25 6.17
CA THR A 10 -10.12 -8.22 6.64
C THR A 10 -10.79 -9.42 7.30
N LYS A 11 -10.00 -10.33 7.86
CA LYS A 11 -10.53 -11.48 8.58
C LYS A 11 -11.40 -11.07 9.77
N ARG A 12 -10.95 -10.07 10.54
CA ARG A 12 -11.59 -9.65 11.81
C ARG A 12 -12.21 -8.26 11.79
N MET A 13 -11.83 -7.40 10.82
CA MET A 13 -12.16 -5.98 10.82
C MET A 13 -12.78 -5.50 9.52
N LEU A 14 -13.49 -4.38 9.61
CA LEU A 14 -13.81 -3.48 8.51
C LEU A 14 -12.96 -2.23 8.67
N ILE A 15 -12.36 -1.77 7.59
CA ILE A 15 -11.56 -0.55 7.54
C ILE A 15 -12.20 0.36 6.51
N ALA A 16 -12.65 1.55 6.91
CA ALA A 16 -13.38 2.47 6.06
C ALA A 16 -12.94 3.92 6.32
N PRO A 17 -12.83 4.76 5.28
CA PRO A 17 -12.51 6.16 5.47
C PRO A 17 -13.63 6.86 6.26
N MET A 18 -13.25 7.74 7.18
CA MET A 18 -14.19 8.52 7.98
C MET A 18 -14.82 9.64 7.14
N SER A 19 -16.05 10.01 7.44
CA SER A 19 -16.67 11.23 6.93
C SER A 19 -16.08 12.46 7.61
N ASP A 20 -16.39 13.66 7.11
CA ASP A 20 -15.89 14.90 7.72
C ASP A 20 -16.45 15.07 9.14
N GLU A 21 -17.73 14.73 9.34
CA GLU A 21 -18.40 14.76 10.64
C GLU A 21 -17.77 13.77 11.63
N GLU A 22 -17.36 12.59 11.15
CA GLU A 22 -16.67 11.60 11.98
C GLU A 22 -15.27 12.07 12.39
N ILE A 23 -14.56 12.76 11.49
CA ILE A 23 -13.24 13.34 11.80
C ILE A 23 -13.39 14.49 12.81
N GLU A 24 -14.35 15.38 12.61
CA GLU A 24 -14.66 16.46 13.55
C GLU A 24 -14.98 15.92 14.95
N ALA A 25 -15.82 14.89 15.03
CA ALA A 25 -16.14 14.24 16.30
C ALA A 25 -14.92 13.52 16.94
N LEU A 26 -13.98 13.02 16.10
CA LEU A 26 -12.74 12.41 16.57
C LEU A 26 -11.81 13.48 17.17
N ILE A 27 -11.67 14.63 16.52
CA ILE A 27 -10.88 15.77 17.00
C ILE A 27 -11.38 16.23 18.38
N GLU A 28 -12.71 16.36 18.56
CA GLU A 28 -13.32 16.77 19.82
C GLU A 28 -13.05 15.80 20.98
N LYS A 29 -12.97 14.50 20.68
CA LYS A 29 -12.75 13.43 21.67
C LYS A 29 -11.28 13.13 21.97
N THR A 30 -10.37 13.70 21.19
CA THR A 30 -8.94 13.40 21.32
C THR A 30 -8.31 14.29 22.39
N ASP A 31 -7.68 13.70 23.41
CA ASP A 31 -7.07 14.42 24.53
C ASP A 31 -5.67 15.00 24.22
N GLY A 32 -4.96 14.45 23.23
CA GLY A 32 -3.61 14.90 22.83
C GLY A 32 -3.64 16.04 21.83
N GLU A 33 -2.89 17.13 22.08
CA GLU A 33 -2.86 18.28 21.17
C GLU A 33 -2.22 17.95 19.83
N GLU A 34 -1.12 17.21 19.81
CA GLU A 34 -0.44 16.77 18.59
C GLU A 34 -1.35 15.94 17.68
N LEU A 35 -2.08 15.00 18.27
CA LEU A 35 -3.01 14.15 17.54
C LEU A 35 -4.23 14.93 17.03
N ARG A 36 -4.72 15.93 17.79
CA ARG A 36 -5.77 16.84 17.31
C ARG A 36 -5.33 17.67 16.13
N ILE A 37 -4.08 18.16 16.15
CA ILE A 37 -3.49 18.91 15.02
C ILE A 37 -3.43 18.00 13.80
N ALA A 38 -2.91 16.78 13.94
CA ALA A 38 -2.81 15.81 12.84
C ALA A 38 -4.17 15.50 12.20
N TYR A 39 -5.23 15.25 13.01
CA TYR A 39 -6.57 15.05 12.46
C TYR A 39 -7.13 16.32 11.81
N GLY A 40 -6.80 17.50 12.33
CA GLY A 40 -7.16 18.80 11.74
C GLY A 40 -6.53 19.00 10.35
N GLU A 41 -5.27 18.63 10.21
CA GLU A 41 -4.56 18.65 8.91
C GLU A 41 -5.17 17.64 7.92
N MET A 42 -5.47 16.42 8.38
CA MET A 42 -6.16 15.42 7.58
C MET A 42 -7.52 15.92 7.07
N LEU A 43 -8.33 16.54 7.94
CA LEU A 43 -9.62 17.12 7.57
C LEU A 43 -9.46 18.28 6.57
N SER A 44 -8.46 19.14 6.81
CA SER A 44 -8.13 20.23 5.88
C SER A 44 -7.73 19.71 4.50
N GLY A 45 -6.91 18.66 4.45
CA GLY A 45 -6.56 17.97 3.21
C GLY A 45 -7.77 17.37 2.50
N CYS A 46 -8.69 16.75 3.24
CA CYS A 46 -9.95 16.21 2.70
C CYS A 46 -10.81 17.29 2.04
N LYS A 47 -10.88 18.48 2.66
CA LYS A 47 -11.67 19.62 2.16
C LYS A 47 -10.97 20.34 0.99
N ALA A 48 -9.64 20.42 1.02
CA ALA A 48 -8.84 21.08 -0.03
C ALA A 48 -8.77 20.27 -1.33
N ASP A 49 -8.73 18.94 -1.24
CA ASP A 49 -8.63 18.05 -2.40
C ASP A 49 -9.68 16.91 -2.31
N PRO A 50 -10.95 17.21 -2.64
CA PRO A 50 -12.03 16.23 -2.55
C PRO A 50 -11.89 15.03 -3.51
N GLU A 51 -11.12 15.17 -4.59
CA GLU A 51 -10.87 14.07 -5.55
C GLU A 51 -9.95 13.02 -4.94
N ASN A 52 -8.95 13.46 -4.18
CA ASN A 52 -7.98 12.61 -3.49
C ASN A 52 -8.28 12.44 -1.99
N ARG A 53 -9.49 12.82 -1.55
CA ARG A 53 -9.93 12.78 -0.16
C ARG A 53 -9.55 11.48 0.57
N ILE A 54 -9.65 10.35 -0.14
CA ILE A 54 -9.39 9.02 0.40
C ILE A 54 -7.94 8.83 0.89
N TRP A 55 -7.01 9.65 0.43
CA TRP A 55 -5.60 9.64 0.82
C TRP A 55 -5.30 10.54 2.02
N TYR A 56 -6.20 11.46 2.33
CA TYR A 56 -6.08 12.35 3.50
C TYR A 56 -6.93 11.88 4.68
N ALA A 57 -8.07 11.24 4.41
CA ALA A 57 -8.99 10.83 5.45
C ALA A 57 -8.37 9.75 6.36
N PRO A 58 -8.53 9.86 7.69
CA PRO A 58 -8.31 8.73 8.58
C PRO A 58 -9.33 7.62 8.29
N TRP A 59 -8.88 6.38 8.37
CA TRP A 59 -9.71 5.20 8.15
C TRP A 59 -9.96 4.49 9.47
N LYS A 60 -11.20 4.46 9.91
CA LYS A 60 -11.60 3.75 11.14
C LYS A 60 -11.46 2.26 10.98
N MET A 61 -10.89 1.62 12.00
CA MET A 61 -10.85 0.17 12.16
C MET A 61 -11.97 -0.27 13.10
N THR A 62 -12.87 -1.13 12.63
CA THR A 62 -13.98 -1.65 13.45
C THR A 62 -14.03 -3.17 13.40
N LEU A 63 -14.36 -3.82 14.53
CA LEU A 63 -14.58 -5.26 14.56
C LEU A 63 -15.82 -5.65 13.75
N ARG A 64 -15.69 -6.70 12.92
CA ARG A 64 -16.79 -7.18 12.07
C ARG A 64 -17.97 -7.77 12.82
N ASN A 65 -17.74 -8.31 14.01
CA ASN A 65 -18.76 -9.01 14.79
C ASN A 65 -19.72 -8.08 15.54
N ASN A 66 -19.23 -6.94 15.99
CA ASN A 66 -19.98 -6.03 16.86
C ASN A 66 -19.81 -4.54 16.57
N GLY A 67 -19.01 -4.17 15.56
CA GLY A 67 -18.76 -2.79 15.19
C GLY A 67 -17.89 -1.99 16.16
N THR A 68 -17.24 -2.64 17.13
CA THR A 68 -16.36 -1.96 18.10
C THR A 68 -15.24 -1.24 17.39
N TYR A 69 -15.05 0.04 17.69
CA TYR A 69 -13.93 0.85 17.20
C TYR A 69 -12.64 0.44 17.90
N LEU A 70 -11.60 0.21 17.11
CA LEU A 70 -10.29 -0.27 17.58
C LEU A 70 -9.22 0.82 17.53
N GLY A 71 -9.43 1.84 16.71
CA GLY A 71 -8.46 2.86 16.35
C GLY A 71 -8.58 3.20 14.86
N ASP A 72 -7.59 3.87 14.34
CA ASP A 72 -7.55 4.30 12.94
C ASP A 72 -6.16 4.17 12.32
N LEU A 73 -6.13 4.31 11.01
CA LEU A 73 -4.93 4.39 10.20
C LEU A 73 -5.24 5.24 8.96
N GLY A 74 -4.22 5.75 8.31
CA GLY A 74 -4.43 6.58 7.11
C GLY A 74 -3.11 6.90 6.42
N PHE A 75 -3.19 7.70 5.36
CA PHE A 75 -2.02 8.23 4.66
C PHE A 75 -1.91 9.73 4.91
N LYS A 76 -0.69 10.26 4.84
CA LYS A 76 -0.43 11.71 4.96
C LYS A 76 -0.73 12.48 3.65
N GLY A 77 -1.42 11.86 2.70
CA GLY A 77 -1.80 12.43 1.41
C GLY A 77 -1.59 11.50 0.23
N PRO A 78 -1.87 11.97 -1.02
CA PRO A 78 -1.68 11.19 -2.24
C PRO A 78 -0.22 10.93 -2.54
N ALA A 79 0.06 9.96 -3.41
CA ALA A 79 1.42 9.56 -3.76
C ALA A 79 2.26 10.72 -4.32
N ARG A 80 3.45 10.91 -3.75
CA ARG A 80 4.49 11.80 -4.25
C ARG A 80 5.69 10.94 -4.64
N GLU A 81 6.22 11.13 -5.85
CA GLU A 81 7.32 10.31 -6.39
C GLU A 81 7.09 8.79 -6.23
N GLY A 82 5.82 8.37 -6.34
CA GLY A 82 5.42 6.96 -6.18
C GLY A 82 5.36 6.45 -4.74
N ALA A 83 5.55 7.30 -3.74
CA ALA A 83 5.50 6.95 -2.32
C ALA A 83 4.28 7.57 -1.62
N VAL A 84 3.70 6.83 -0.69
CA VAL A 84 2.72 7.30 0.29
C VAL A 84 3.21 6.97 1.69
N GLU A 85 2.94 7.85 2.65
CA GLU A 85 3.29 7.61 4.04
C GLU A 85 2.07 7.18 4.84
N ILE A 86 2.18 6.05 5.57
CA ILE A 86 1.12 5.50 6.40
C ILE A 86 1.36 5.79 7.88
N GLY A 87 0.33 6.33 8.55
CA GLY A 87 0.24 6.41 10.01
C GLY A 87 -0.85 5.50 10.55
N TYR A 88 -0.73 5.05 11.79
CA TYR A 88 -1.73 4.21 12.44
C TYR A 88 -1.67 4.31 13.96
N GLY A 89 -2.84 4.20 14.58
CA GLY A 89 -3.02 4.11 16.01
C GLY A 89 -4.05 3.04 16.37
N VAL A 90 -3.87 2.40 17.52
CA VAL A 90 -4.83 1.46 18.09
C VAL A 90 -5.04 1.79 19.55
N LEU A 91 -6.29 1.68 20.02
CA LEU A 91 -6.61 1.92 21.42
C LEU A 91 -5.86 0.92 22.31
N PRO A 92 -5.36 1.36 23.49
CA PRO A 92 -4.50 0.56 24.38
C PRO A 92 -5.08 -0.82 24.73
N GLU A 93 -6.38 -0.93 24.92
CA GLU A 93 -7.08 -2.18 25.25
C GLU A 93 -7.06 -3.21 24.12
N TYR A 94 -6.70 -2.81 22.88
CA TYR A 94 -6.62 -3.68 21.70
C TYR A 94 -5.19 -3.93 21.23
N GLU A 95 -4.20 -3.35 21.92
CA GLU A 95 -2.80 -3.61 21.61
C GLU A 95 -2.39 -5.07 21.79
N GLY A 96 -1.32 -5.47 21.13
CA GLY A 96 -0.77 -6.83 21.23
C GLY A 96 -1.62 -7.95 20.62
N LYS A 97 -2.87 -7.66 20.17
CA LYS A 97 -3.81 -8.64 19.61
C LYS A 97 -3.67 -8.84 18.09
N GLY A 98 -2.71 -8.13 17.47
CA GLY A 98 -2.39 -8.25 16.04
C GLY A 98 -3.37 -7.55 15.10
N TYR A 99 -4.27 -6.71 15.59
CA TYR A 99 -5.19 -5.93 14.76
C TYR A 99 -4.44 -4.94 13.88
N THR A 100 -3.50 -4.18 14.44
CA THR A 100 -2.67 -3.22 13.68
C THR A 100 -1.92 -3.88 12.54
N THR A 101 -1.28 -5.04 12.79
CA THR A 101 -0.58 -5.80 11.73
C THR A 101 -1.52 -6.22 10.61
N GLU A 102 -2.73 -6.68 10.94
CA GLU A 102 -3.75 -7.08 9.96
C GLU A 102 -4.23 -5.87 9.15
N ALA A 103 -4.46 -4.73 9.81
CA ALA A 103 -4.91 -3.49 9.18
C ALA A 103 -3.85 -2.90 8.25
N VAL A 104 -2.60 -2.75 8.71
CA VAL A 104 -1.49 -2.23 7.92
C VAL A 104 -1.27 -3.08 6.67
N LYS A 105 -1.28 -4.43 6.78
CA LYS A 105 -1.18 -5.31 5.61
C LYS A 105 -2.30 -5.09 4.60
N ALA A 106 -3.53 -4.97 5.06
CA ALA A 106 -4.68 -4.75 4.18
C ALA A 106 -4.62 -3.37 3.51
N MET A 107 -4.23 -2.35 4.26
CA MET A 107 -4.12 -0.98 3.77
C MET A 107 -2.98 -0.81 2.76
N THR A 108 -1.82 -1.43 3.00
CA THR A 108 -0.71 -1.41 2.04
C THR A 108 -1.05 -2.16 0.75
N GLN A 109 -1.76 -3.28 0.83
CA GLN A 109 -2.27 -3.98 -0.37
C GLN A 109 -3.25 -3.10 -1.15
N TRP A 110 -4.15 -2.41 -0.46
CA TRP A 110 -5.05 -1.46 -1.09
C TRP A 110 -4.28 -0.31 -1.75
N ALA A 111 -3.30 0.28 -1.08
CA ALA A 111 -2.46 1.34 -1.64
C ALA A 111 -1.78 0.88 -2.94
N PHE A 112 -1.17 -0.29 -2.95
CA PHE A 112 -0.52 -0.85 -4.14
C PHE A 112 -1.48 -1.24 -5.27
N SER A 113 -2.77 -1.38 -4.99
CA SER A 113 -3.78 -1.58 -6.04
C SER A 113 -4.12 -0.29 -6.81
N ASN A 114 -3.68 0.86 -6.30
CA ASN A 114 -3.88 2.15 -6.95
C ASN A 114 -2.67 2.48 -7.85
N SER A 115 -2.96 2.98 -9.04
CA SER A 115 -1.91 3.38 -9.99
C SER A 115 -1.05 4.50 -9.42
N GLY A 116 0.25 4.38 -9.59
CA GLY A 116 1.22 5.39 -9.13
C GLY A 116 1.79 5.15 -7.74
N VAL A 117 1.28 4.18 -6.94
CA VAL A 117 1.86 3.82 -5.65
C VAL A 117 2.82 2.65 -5.83
N VAL A 118 4.09 2.88 -5.54
CA VAL A 118 5.17 1.90 -5.61
C VAL A 118 5.78 1.62 -4.25
N PHE A 119 5.77 2.63 -3.38
CA PHE A 119 6.32 2.57 -2.04
C PHE A 119 5.27 2.98 -1.01
N VAL A 120 5.25 2.29 0.12
CA VAL A 120 4.58 2.74 1.34
C VAL A 120 5.66 2.98 2.38
N GLU A 121 5.70 4.18 2.93
CA GLU A 121 6.64 4.60 3.96
C GLU A 121 5.92 4.69 5.31
N ALA A 122 6.69 4.57 6.40
CA ALA A 122 6.21 4.81 7.75
C ALA A 122 7.36 5.33 8.60
N GLU A 123 7.08 6.27 9.48
CA GLU A 123 8.03 6.73 10.49
C GLU A 123 7.51 6.33 11.88
N THR A 124 8.42 6.19 12.81
CA THR A 124 8.08 5.87 14.19
C THR A 124 9.09 6.52 15.13
N GLU A 125 8.65 6.86 16.32
CA GLU A 125 9.57 7.25 17.38
C GLU A 125 10.62 6.16 17.64
N PRO A 126 11.87 6.55 18.02
CA PRO A 126 12.97 5.60 18.23
C PRO A 126 12.67 4.52 19.27
N ASP A 127 11.89 4.83 20.27
CA ASP A 127 11.51 3.91 21.39
C ASP A 127 10.23 3.15 21.13
N ASN A 128 9.48 3.45 20.11
CA ASN A 128 8.25 2.74 19.78
C ASN A 128 8.52 1.36 19.17
N LYS A 129 9.06 0.44 20.02
CA LYS A 129 9.36 -0.94 19.61
C LYS A 129 8.12 -1.73 19.19
N ALA A 130 6.92 -1.29 19.63
CA ALA A 130 5.68 -1.93 19.23
C ALA A 130 5.38 -1.65 17.75
N SER A 131 5.45 -0.40 17.33
CA SER A 131 5.30 0.02 15.93
C SER A 131 6.36 -0.62 15.02
N GLN A 132 7.64 -0.58 15.41
CA GLN A 132 8.72 -1.21 14.65
C GLN A 132 8.48 -2.71 14.41
N ARG A 133 7.95 -3.44 15.43
CA ARG A 133 7.57 -4.86 15.27
C ARG A 133 6.38 -5.07 14.35
N VAL A 134 5.40 -4.16 14.34
CA VAL A 134 4.27 -4.19 13.39
C VAL A 134 4.80 -4.04 11.97
N LEU A 135 5.63 -3.01 11.72
CA LEU A 135 6.21 -2.74 10.41
C LEU A 135 7.03 -3.93 9.90
N ALA A 136 7.91 -4.50 10.74
CA ALA A 136 8.69 -5.69 10.38
C ALA A 136 7.81 -6.89 10.01
N LYS A 137 6.71 -7.15 10.77
CA LYS A 137 5.74 -8.22 10.47
C LYS A 137 4.95 -7.96 9.17
N CYS A 138 4.86 -6.71 8.75
CA CYS A 138 4.22 -6.32 7.49
C CYS A 138 5.20 -6.37 6.30
N GLY A 139 6.49 -6.61 6.55
CA GLY A 139 7.51 -6.71 5.51
C GLY A 139 8.22 -5.38 5.19
N PHE A 140 8.01 -4.36 6.00
CA PHE A 140 8.77 -3.11 5.88
C PHE A 140 10.24 -3.35 6.25
N VAL A 141 11.12 -2.65 5.55
CA VAL A 141 12.57 -2.66 5.81
C VAL A 141 13.03 -1.26 6.25
N PRO A 142 14.07 -1.16 7.09
CA PRO A 142 14.63 0.14 7.48
C PRO A 142 15.12 0.94 6.26
N ASP A 143 14.89 2.25 6.29
CA ASP A 143 15.21 3.16 5.17
C ASP A 143 15.73 4.52 5.67
N GLY A 144 16.60 4.49 6.67
CA GLY A 144 17.24 5.66 7.26
C GLY A 144 16.40 6.33 8.35
N GLU A 145 16.65 7.63 8.55
CA GLU A 145 15.95 8.47 9.52
C GLU A 145 15.02 9.43 8.81
N GLY A 146 13.90 9.74 9.43
CA GLY A 146 12.94 10.75 9.02
C GLY A 146 12.83 11.88 10.04
N GLU A 147 11.78 12.68 9.97
CA GLU A 147 11.52 13.79 10.89
C GLU A 147 11.09 13.30 12.28
N GLU A 148 10.31 12.22 12.34
CA GLU A 148 9.77 11.63 13.56
C GLU A 148 10.69 10.54 14.14
N GLY A 149 11.75 10.12 13.43
CA GLY A 149 12.71 9.10 13.83
C GLY A 149 12.93 8.02 12.76
N PRO A 150 13.20 6.74 13.15
CA PRO A 150 13.47 5.68 12.19
C PRO A 150 12.38 5.52 11.13
N ARG A 151 12.80 5.60 9.87
CA ARG A 151 11.94 5.42 8.70
C ARG A 151 12.02 4.00 8.18
N PHE A 152 10.89 3.52 7.72
CA PHE A 152 10.71 2.20 7.12
C PHE A 152 10.01 2.30 5.77
N VAL A 153 10.31 1.39 4.87
CA VAL A 153 9.69 1.33 3.54
C VAL A 153 9.24 -0.09 3.19
N LEU A 154 8.09 -0.17 2.56
CA LEU A 154 7.59 -1.37 1.91
C LEU A 154 7.43 -1.09 0.41
N GLU A 155 8.00 -1.93 -0.43
CA GLU A 155 7.84 -1.83 -1.88
C GLU A 155 6.71 -2.73 -2.37
N SER A 156 5.98 -2.25 -3.38
CA SER A 156 4.97 -3.08 -4.03
C SER A 156 5.61 -4.33 -4.65
N PRO A 157 4.96 -5.50 -4.54
CA PRO A 157 5.48 -6.72 -5.15
C PRO A 157 5.65 -6.55 -6.67
N LEU A 158 6.75 -7.05 -7.20
CA LEU A 158 6.96 -7.09 -8.66
C LEU A 158 6.15 -8.25 -9.23
N THR A 159 5.31 -7.95 -10.21
CA THR A 159 4.72 -9.00 -11.05
C THR A 159 5.80 -9.55 -11.98
N SER A 160 6.02 -10.87 -11.97
CA SER A 160 6.93 -11.51 -12.94
C SER A 160 6.23 -11.65 -14.29
N TRP A 161 6.47 -10.72 -15.18
CA TRP A 161 5.97 -10.79 -16.55
C TRP A 161 6.55 -11.97 -17.30
N MET A 162 7.78 -12.40 -16.95
CA MET A 162 8.39 -13.59 -17.53
C MET A 162 7.51 -14.82 -17.29
N THR A 163 6.98 -15.04 -16.08
CA THR A 163 6.08 -16.17 -15.80
C THR A 163 4.77 -16.06 -16.57
N VAL A 164 4.18 -14.87 -16.64
CA VAL A 164 2.91 -14.64 -17.35
C VAL A 164 3.07 -14.93 -18.86
N TYR A 165 4.07 -14.32 -19.49
CA TYR A 165 4.29 -14.49 -20.93
C TYR A 165 4.81 -15.88 -21.30
N MET A 166 5.53 -16.57 -20.41
CA MET A 166 5.90 -17.96 -20.57
C MET A 166 4.66 -18.87 -20.73
N LEU A 167 3.66 -18.68 -19.85
CA LEU A 167 2.40 -19.45 -19.92
C LEU A 167 1.59 -19.12 -21.17
N PHE A 168 1.49 -17.84 -21.54
CA PHE A 168 0.84 -17.42 -22.79
C PHE A 168 1.57 -17.99 -24.02
N GLY A 169 2.88 -17.88 -24.07
CA GLY A 169 3.69 -18.39 -25.17
C GLY A 169 3.53 -19.91 -25.32
N LEU A 170 3.54 -20.65 -24.21
CA LEU A 170 3.32 -22.09 -24.22
C LEU A 170 1.94 -22.45 -24.76
N SER A 171 0.89 -21.74 -24.36
CA SER A 171 -0.49 -21.99 -24.80
C SER A 171 -0.68 -21.72 -26.29
N ILE A 172 -0.19 -20.59 -26.77
CA ILE A 172 -0.24 -20.22 -28.20
C ILE A 172 0.62 -21.17 -29.03
N GLY A 173 1.82 -21.51 -28.56
CA GLY A 173 2.73 -22.43 -29.24
C GLY A 173 2.14 -23.84 -29.37
N MET A 174 1.42 -24.31 -28.34
CA MET A 174 0.73 -25.60 -28.42
C MET A 174 -0.38 -25.57 -29.47
N ALA A 175 -1.21 -24.52 -29.51
CA ALA A 175 -2.28 -24.38 -30.48
C ALA A 175 -1.77 -24.35 -31.93
N LEU A 176 -0.73 -23.54 -32.19
CA LEU A 176 -0.11 -23.44 -33.51
C LEU A 176 0.61 -24.73 -33.91
N GLY A 177 1.32 -25.37 -32.96
CA GLY A 177 2.03 -26.63 -33.19
C GLY A 177 1.08 -27.79 -33.52
N THR A 178 -0.12 -27.81 -32.90
CA THR A 178 -1.15 -28.81 -33.25
C THR A 178 -1.63 -28.64 -34.67
N SER A 179 -1.85 -27.41 -35.14
CA SER A 179 -2.27 -27.10 -36.51
C SER A 179 -1.18 -27.40 -37.55
N ALA A 180 0.09 -27.24 -37.14
CA ALA A 180 1.27 -27.51 -38.04
C ALA A 180 1.79 -28.96 -37.97
N GLY A 181 1.12 -29.85 -37.23
CA GLY A 181 1.51 -31.27 -37.13
C GLY A 181 2.71 -31.53 -36.22
N SER A 182 3.23 -30.53 -35.48
CA SER A 182 4.36 -30.67 -34.56
C SER A 182 4.17 -29.86 -33.26
N VAL A 183 3.46 -30.47 -32.32
CA VAL A 183 3.15 -29.84 -31.01
C VAL A 183 4.44 -29.47 -30.26
N GLY A 184 5.46 -30.33 -30.27
CA GLY A 184 6.71 -30.10 -29.54
C GLY A 184 7.49 -28.87 -30.04
N THR A 185 7.60 -28.69 -31.37
CA THR A 185 8.24 -27.49 -31.96
C THR A 185 7.43 -26.23 -31.70
N GLY A 186 6.09 -26.31 -31.78
CA GLY A 186 5.22 -25.19 -31.47
C GLY A 186 5.36 -24.73 -30.00
N MET A 187 5.32 -25.66 -29.05
CA MET A 187 5.51 -25.40 -27.64
C MET A 187 6.88 -24.77 -27.34
N SER A 188 7.95 -25.31 -27.92
CA SER A 188 9.31 -24.79 -27.69
C SER A 188 9.47 -23.37 -28.20
N LEU A 189 9.00 -23.07 -29.43
CA LEU A 189 9.03 -21.73 -30.00
C LEU A 189 8.18 -20.73 -29.17
N GLY A 190 6.95 -21.12 -28.81
CA GLY A 190 6.07 -20.31 -27.99
C GLY A 190 6.67 -19.99 -26.63
N LEU A 191 7.28 -20.99 -25.97
CA LEU A 191 7.96 -20.81 -24.70
C LEU A 191 9.13 -19.81 -24.83
N CYS A 192 10.00 -19.99 -25.85
CA CYS A 192 11.13 -19.08 -26.06
C CYS A 192 10.68 -17.64 -26.32
N ILE A 193 9.68 -17.43 -27.16
CA ILE A 193 9.13 -16.09 -27.43
C ILE A 193 8.53 -15.48 -26.16
N GLY A 194 7.74 -16.25 -25.41
CA GLY A 194 7.15 -15.80 -24.15
C GLY A 194 8.20 -15.41 -23.11
N LEU A 195 9.25 -16.21 -22.95
CA LEU A 195 10.38 -15.91 -22.07
C LEU A 195 11.10 -14.62 -22.47
N CYS A 196 11.39 -14.43 -23.76
CA CYS A 196 12.06 -13.22 -24.25
C CYS A 196 11.23 -11.95 -23.99
N ILE A 197 9.93 -11.98 -24.30
CA ILE A 197 9.03 -10.84 -24.07
C ILE A 197 8.92 -10.56 -22.57
N GLY A 198 8.67 -11.59 -21.76
CA GLY A 198 8.53 -11.44 -20.32
C GLY A 198 9.80 -10.92 -19.65
N ALA A 199 10.98 -11.41 -20.04
CA ALA A 199 12.27 -10.92 -19.52
C ALA A 199 12.53 -9.45 -19.89
N ALA A 200 12.19 -9.03 -21.11
CA ALA A 200 12.31 -7.64 -21.54
C ALA A 200 11.41 -6.71 -20.70
N LEU A 201 10.15 -7.12 -20.46
CA LEU A 201 9.22 -6.38 -19.63
C LEU A 201 9.68 -6.31 -18.17
N ASP A 202 10.12 -7.41 -17.57
CA ASP A 202 10.66 -7.43 -16.20
C ASP A 202 11.88 -6.52 -16.06
N SER A 203 12.75 -6.49 -17.07
CA SER A 203 13.90 -5.59 -17.11
C SER A 203 13.48 -4.10 -17.15
N SER A 204 12.48 -3.77 -17.97
CA SER A 204 11.94 -2.42 -18.08
C SER A 204 11.29 -1.96 -16.77
N VAL A 205 10.50 -2.82 -16.13
CA VAL A 205 9.86 -2.52 -14.84
C VAL A 205 10.90 -2.32 -13.74
N LYS A 206 11.94 -3.16 -13.67
CA LYS A 206 13.06 -3.01 -12.73
C LYS A 206 13.81 -1.70 -12.92
N LYS A 207 14.05 -1.30 -14.18
CA LYS A 207 14.73 -0.04 -14.51
C LYS A 207 13.89 1.18 -14.08
N GLU A 208 12.58 1.16 -14.35
CA GLU A 208 11.68 2.23 -13.92
C GLU A 208 11.62 2.34 -12.39
N ARG A 209 11.54 1.21 -11.69
CA ARG A 209 11.57 1.18 -10.22
C ARG A 209 12.88 1.72 -9.65
N HIS A 210 14.02 1.38 -10.27
CA HIS A 210 15.30 1.94 -9.85
C HIS A 210 15.32 3.47 -10.01
N LYS A 211 14.81 3.98 -11.13
CA LYS A 211 14.66 5.42 -11.35
C LYS A 211 13.79 6.08 -10.29
N GLN A 212 12.66 5.47 -9.94
CA GLN A 212 11.77 5.99 -8.88
C GLN A 212 12.46 6.00 -7.51
N ARG A 213 13.24 4.96 -7.15
CA ARG A 213 14.06 4.96 -5.92
C ARG A 213 15.03 6.14 -5.89
N GLU A 214 15.70 6.43 -7.00
CA GLU A 214 16.63 7.56 -7.08
C GLU A 214 15.93 8.92 -6.99
N LEU A 215 14.77 9.08 -7.64
CA LEU A 215 13.97 10.30 -7.53
C LEU A 215 13.51 10.54 -6.10
N ARG A 216 13.02 9.49 -5.43
CA ARG A 216 12.60 9.52 -4.03
C ARG A 216 13.74 9.93 -3.08
N LYS A 217 14.97 9.39 -3.27
CA LYS A 217 16.14 9.79 -2.49
C LYS A 217 16.47 11.28 -2.68
N LYS A 218 16.48 11.74 -3.92
CA LYS A 218 16.74 13.16 -4.23
C LYS A 218 15.66 14.11 -3.70
N ALA A 219 14.40 13.68 -3.66
CA ALA A 219 13.32 14.47 -3.09
C ALA A 219 13.52 14.66 -1.58
N ARG A 220 13.98 13.62 -0.88
CA ARG A 220 14.31 13.67 0.55
C ARG A 220 15.50 14.54 0.90
N GLU A 221 16.53 14.56 0.05
CA GLU A 221 17.72 15.40 0.26
C GLU A 221 17.41 16.89 0.12
N LYS A 222 16.24 17.26 -0.44
CA LYS A 222 15.80 18.64 -0.66
C LYS A 222 14.74 19.12 0.32
N ALA A 223 14.14 18.21 1.08
CA ALA A 223 13.14 18.50 2.11
C ALA A 223 13.81 18.72 3.46
#